data_622ccf505ec7fdd0ee9d81985010cdd8
#
_entry.id   622ccf505ec7fdd0ee9d81985010cdd8
#
_cell.length_a   1.000
_cell.length_b   1.000
_cell.length_c   1.000
_cell.angle_alpha   90.00
_cell.angle_beta   90.00
_cell.angle_gamma   90.00
#
_symmetry.space_group_name_H-M   'P 1'
#
loop_
_entity.id
_entity.type
_entity.pdbx_description
1 polymer ?
#
loop_
_entity_poly.entity_id
_entity_poly.type
_entity_poly.pdbx_seq_one_letter_code
_entity_poly.pdbx_strand_id
1 'polypeptide(L)'
;YPKYKWGVEGDTPSFLYVMPNGLSDPEDPTQVNWGGYHQFGLCPDSLTYAWTSWEQPTYNTTRDYKRYFYPDELNDFKARMQWADEGWGNTNPHVIVNGKKGISIIHIQAKAGTQVRLDASRSYDSEGDALSFLWWQQKEAGLDHQPLSILVSESSVATVQIPQGAQGKTFHFICEVHDDGPFHLVAYRRVIIKVE
;
A
#
# COMPACT_ATOMS: atom_id res chain seq x y z
N TYR A 1 15.98 -10.18 16.15
CA TYR A 1 16.16 -8.83 15.61
C TYR A 1 17.59 -8.38 15.88
N PRO A 2 18.27 -7.71 14.93
CA PRO A 2 19.57 -7.13 15.19
C PRO A 2 19.47 -6.09 16.32
N LYS A 3 20.40 -6.17 17.28
CA LYS A 3 20.45 -5.24 18.39
C LYS A 3 20.55 -3.79 17.88
N TYR A 4 19.68 -2.91 18.35
CA TYR A 4 19.59 -1.48 17.98
C TYR A 4 19.15 -1.15 16.54
N LYS A 5 18.72 -2.13 15.76
CA LYS A 5 18.21 -1.88 14.41
C LYS A 5 16.72 -1.52 14.39
N TRP A 6 15.97 -1.93 15.41
CA TRP A 6 14.52 -1.82 15.47
C TRP A 6 14.08 -1.21 16.79
N GLY A 7 13.16 -0.26 16.73
CA GLY A 7 12.34 0.12 17.87
C GLY A 7 11.29 -0.97 18.10
N VAL A 8 10.99 -1.26 19.35
CA VAL A 8 9.90 -2.18 19.72
C VAL A 8 9.00 -1.45 20.70
N GLU A 9 7.76 -1.27 20.30
CA GLU A 9 6.71 -0.77 21.17
C GLU A 9 5.40 -1.47 20.82
N GLY A 10 4.35 -1.37 21.64
CA GLY A 10 3.15 -2.18 21.53
C GLY A 10 1.93 -1.48 20.97
N ASP A 11 1.83 -0.16 21.09
CA ASP A 11 0.61 0.59 20.85
C ASP A 11 0.52 1.16 19.42
N THR A 12 1.65 1.47 18.81
CA THR A 12 1.73 2.04 17.45
C THR A 12 1.02 1.22 16.37
N PRO A 13 1.07 -0.12 16.34
CA PRO A 13 0.37 -0.89 15.32
C PRO A 13 -1.12 -0.56 15.22
N SER A 14 -1.76 -0.18 16.32
CA SER A 14 -3.20 0.12 16.33
C SER A 14 -3.56 1.33 15.48
N PHE A 15 -2.79 2.42 15.52
CA PHE A 15 -3.09 3.61 14.72
C PHE A 15 -2.50 3.55 13.31
N LEU A 16 -1.50 2.72 13.05
CA LEU A 16 -0.93 2.55 11.71
C LEU A 16 -1.96 2.08 10.68
N TYR A 17 -3.05 1.43 11.12
CA TYR A 17 -4.17 1.07 10.25
C TYR A 17 -4.95 2.27 9.71
N VAL A 18 -4.92 3.40 10.39
CA VAL A 18 -5.66 4.61 10.01
C VAL A 18 -4.78 5.72 9.46
N MET A 19 -3.51 5.46 9.24
CA MET A 19 -2.58 6.43 8.67
C MET A 19 -3.00 6.85 7.26
N PRO A 20 -3.19 8.15 7.00
CA PRO A 20 -3.69 8.65 5.71
C PRO A 20 -2.55 8.77 4.69
N ASN A 21 -1.90 7.66 4.34
CA ASN A 21 -0.78 7.60 3.38
C ASN A 21 -1.16 7.14 1.96
N GLY A 22 -2.44 6.84 1.71
CA GLY A 22 -2.95 6.40 0.41
C GLY A 22 -2.88 4.88 0.16
N LEU A 23 -2.39 4.11 1.13
CA LEU A 23 -2.21 2.66 1.03
C LEU A 23 -3.52 1.89 1.23
N SER A 24 -4.41 2.35 2.11
CA SER A 24 -5.66 1.67 2.44
C SER A 24 -6.81 2.64 2.72
N ASP A 25 -8.03 2.08 2.69
CA ASP A 25 -9.21 2.65 3.31
C ASP A 25 -9.30 2.06 4.73
N PRO A 26 -9.32 2.87 5.80
CA PRO A 26 -9.42 2.36 7.17
C PRO A 26 -10.72 1.59 7.45
N GLU A 27 -11.75 1.77 6.64
CA GLU A 27 -13.02 1.03 6.75
C GLU A 27 -12.96 -0.37 6.12
N ASP A 28 -11.89 -0.70 5.39
CA ASP A 28 -11.69 -2.01 4.78
C ASP A 28 -10.46 -2.73 5.37
N PRO A 29 -10.64 -3.56 6.40
CA PRO A 29 -9.55 -4.25 7.07
C PRO A 29 -8.78 -5.26 6.19
N THR A 30 -9.32 -5.64 5.02
CA THR A 30 -8.64 -6.53 4.08
C THR A 30 -7.54 -5.82 3.30
N GLN A 31 -7.56 -4.50 3.28
CA GLN A 31 -6.55 -3.70 2.63
C GLN A 31 -5.33 -3.55 3.54
N VAL A 32 -4.16 -3.90 3.00
CA VAL A 32 -2.92 -3.76 3.75
C VAL A 32 -2.57 -2.30 3.99
N ASN A 33 -2.02 -2.03 5.16
CA ASN A 33 -1.37 -0.78 5.54
C ASN A 33 -0.13 -1.05 6.41
N TRP A 34 0.49 -0.05 6.96
CA TRP A 34 1.68 -0.22 7.80
C TRP A 34 1.42 -1.09 9.04
N GLY A 35 0.19 -1.14 9.55
CA GLY A 35 -0.22 -2.05 10.62
C GLY A 35 -0.40 -3.51 10.17
N GLY A 36 -0.36 -3.79 8.87
CA GLY A 36 -0.65 -5.10 8.28
C GLY A 36 -2.04 -5.15 7.64
N TYR A 37 -2.70 -6.29 7.67
CA TYR A 37 -4.08 -6.44 7.21
C TYR A 37 -4.80 -7.52 8.01
N HIS A 38 -6.14 -7.58 7.89
CA HIS A 38 -6.97 -8.56 8.57
C HIS A 38 -7.79 -9.39 7.59
N GLN A 39 -8.15 -10.58 8.03
CA GLN A 39 -9.17 -11.41 7.40
C GLN A 39 -10.26 -11.73 8.41
N PHE A 40 -11.50 -11.78 7.95
CA PHE A 40 -12.61 -12.25 8.75
C PHE A 40 -12.66 -13.78 8.70
N GLY A 41 -12.67 -14.43 9.85
CA GLY A 41 -12.67 -15.88 9.91
C GLY A 41 -13.01 -16.43 11.28
N LEU A 42 -13.13 -17.76 11.35
CA LEU A 42 -13.32 -18.49 12.59
C LEU A 42 -12.02 -18.49 13.39
N CYS A 43 -12.09 -18.06 14.64
CA CYS A 43 -10.95 -18.07 15.56
C CYS A 43 -10.58 -19.50 15.99
N PRO A 44 -9.38 -19.71 16.57
CA PRO A 44 -8.93 -21.03 17.03
C PRO A 44 -9.78 -21.67 18.09
N ASP A 45 -10.59 -20.88 18.82
CA ASP A 45 -11.59 -21.39 19.77
C ASP A 45 -12.71 -22.21 19.09
N SER A 46 -12.78 -22.18 17.74
CA SER A 46 -13.80 -22.82 16.92
C SER A 46 -15.24 -22.38 17.20
N LEU A 47 -15.41 -21.24 17.85
CA LEU A 47 -16.71 -20.68 18.25
C LEU A 47 -16.89 -19.23 17.77
N THR A 48 -15.84 -18.46 17.77
CA THR A 48 -15.88 -17.02 17.52
C THR A 48 -15.47 -16.68 16.09
N TYR A 49 -16.23 -15.83 15.41
CA TYR A 49 -15.82 -15.19 14.16
C TYR A 49 -15.35 -13.77 14.44
N ALA A 50 -14.16 -13.44 13.95
CA ALA A 50 -13.59 -12.10 14.14
C ALA A 50 -12.69 -11.70 12.96
N TRP A 51 -12.42 -10.41 12.87
CA TRP A 51 -11.31 -9.88 12.08
C TRP A 51 -10.00 -10.17 12.82
N THR A 52 -9.08 -10.86 12.19
CA THR A 52 -7.81 -11.20 12.81
C THR A 52 -6.64 -11.10 11.84
N SER A 53 -5.50 -10.69 12.37
CA SER A 53 -4.18 -10.76 11.71
C SER A 53 -3.21 -11.71 12.42
N TRP A 54 -3.65 -12.38 13.50
CA TRP A 54 -2.79 -13.19 14.36
C TRP A 54 -2.82 -14.67 14.02
N GLU A 55 -3.82 -15.11 13.25
CA GLU A 55 -4.04 -16.51 12.92
C GLU A 55 -3.46 -16.88 11.56
N GLN A 56 -3.11 -18.16 11.42
CA GLN A 56 -2.66 -18.69 10.12
C GLN A 56 -3.86 -18.85 9.17
N PRO A 57 -3.69 -18.53 7.86
CA PRO A 57 -2.44 -18.10 7.20
C PRO A 57 -2.15 -16.61 7.29
N THR A 58 -3.08 -15.79 7.78
CA THR A 58 -3.02 -14.32 7.78
C THR A 58 -1.81 -13.78 8.55
N TYR A 59 -1.44 -14.45 9.66
CA TYR A 59 -0.32 -14.04 10.51
C TYR A 59 1.01 -13.89 9.75
N ASN A 60 1.38 -14.87 8.96
CA ASN A 60 2.64 -14.81 8.21
C ASN A 60 2.63 -13.67 7.19
N THR A 61 1.55 -13.53 6.44
CA THR A 61 1.41 -12.48 5.44
C THR A 61 1.40 -11.08 6.07
N THR A 62 0.66 -10.90 7.18
CA THR A 62 0.69 -9.64 7.94
C THR A 62 2.10 -9.32 8.45
N ARG A 63 2.80 -10.31 8.99
CA ARG A 63 4.18 -10.13 9.46
C ARG A 63 5.13 -9.74 8.35
N ASP A 64 4.97 -10.34 7.17
CA ASP A 64 5.83 -10.04 6.02
C ASP A 64 5.55 -8.62 5.47
N TYR A 65 4.29 -8.19 5.41
CA TYR A 65 3.94 -6.80 5.11
C TYR A 65 4.49 -5.81 6.15
N LYS A 66 4.37 -6.09 7.43
CA LYS A 66 4.97 -5.24 8.48
C LYS A 66 6.48 -5.11 8.34
N ARG A 67 7.17 -6.18 7.99
CA ARG A 67 8.62 -6.14 7.72
C ARG A 67 8.95 -5.33 6.49
N TYR A 68 8.12 -5.44 5.47
CA TYR A 68 8.27 -4.71 4.22
C TYR A 68 8.16 -3.19 4.46
N PHE A 69 7.11 -2.75 5.15
CA PHE A 69 6.84 -1.33 5.38
C PHE A 69 7.65 -0.71 6.52
N TYR A 70 8.26 -1.50 7.37
CA TYR A 70 8.95 -0.98 8.56
C TYR A 70 10.04 0.08 8.26
N PRO A 71 10.86 -0.03 7.20
CA PRO A 71 11.80 1.03 6.86
C PRO A 71 11.11 2.36 6.57
N ASP A 72 10.00 2.33 5.84
CA ASP A 72 9.22 3.50 5.45
C ASP A 72 8.56 4.14 6.67
N GLU A 73 7.93 3.32 7.53
CA GLU A 73 7.37 3.75 8.80
C GLU A 73 8.40 4.47 9.67
N LEU A 74 9.58 3.86 9.83
CA LEU A 74 10.66 4.44 10.63
C LEU A 74 11.19 5.74 10.03
N ASN A 75 11.29 5.84 8.73
CA ASN A 75 11.76 7.03 8.04
C ASN A 75 10.75 8.18 8.12
N ASP A 76 9.46 7.88 7.93
CA ASP A 76 8.38 8.85 8.14
C ASP A 76 8.35 9.37 9.59
N PHE A 77 8.53 8.47 10.57
CA PHE A 77 8.64 8.88 11.97
C PHE A 77 9.81 9.81 12.23
N LYS A 78 11.00 9.52 11.68
CA LYS A 78 12.18 10.40 11.80
C LYS A 78 11.93 11.77 11.19
N ALA A 79 11.32 11.83 10.00
CA ALA A 79 10.97 13.09 9.36
C ALA A 79 10.02 13.92 10.22
N ARG A 80 8.98 13.29 10.79
CA ARG A 80 8.04 13.96 11.70
C ARG A 80 8.72 14.49 12.97
N MET A 81 9.68 13.77 13.50
CA MET A 81 10.48 14.25 14.64
C MET A 81 11.31 15.48 14.24
N GLN A 82 11.91 15.49 13.04
CA GLN A 82 12.61 16.66 12.53
C GLN A 82 11.66 17.84 12.34
N TRP A 83 10.47 17.63 11.74
CA TRP A 83 9.50 18.73 11.57
C TRP A 83 9.07 19.32 12.91
N ALA A 84 8.94 18.49 13.95
CA ALA A 84 8.55 18.95 15.28
C ALA A 84 9.64 19.79 15.96
N ASP A 85 10.91 19.47 15.71
CA ASP A 85 12.06 20.17 16.30
C ASP A 85 12.46 21.42 15.50
N GLU A 86 12.56 21.30 14.18
CA GLU A 86 13.11 22.34 13.30
C GLU A 86 12.03 23.20 12.63
N GLY A 87 10.77 22.72 12.60
CA GLY A 87 9.65 23.39 11.94
C GLY A 87 9.63 23.26 10.40
N TRP A 88 10.56 22.49 9.82
CA TRP A 88 10.67 22.21 8.39
C TRP A 88 11.37 20.86 8.17
N GLY A 89 11.40 20.40 6.93
CA GLY A 89 12.09 19.18 6.53
C GLY A 89 11.51 18.60 5.26
N ASN A 90 12.09 17.52 4.76
CA ASN A 90 11.57 16.77 3.61
C ASN A 90 10.13 16.32 3.85
N THR A 91 9.27 16.38 2.84
CA THR A 91 7.86 15.95 2.91
C THR A 91 7.58 14.79 1.97
N ASN A 92 6.53 14.01 2.27
CA ASN A 92 6.18 12.86 1.45
C ASN A 92 5.77 13.29 0.03
N PRO A 93 6.11 12.50 -1.01
CA PRO A 93 5.73 12.79 -2.39
C PRO A 93 4.22 12.95 -2.61
N HIS A 94 3.84 13.78 -3.56
CA HIS A 94 2.46 13.93 -4.02
C HIS A 94 2.13 12.97 -5.14
N VAL A 95 1.43 11.88 -4.83
CA VAL A 95 1.10 10.84 -5.80
C VAL A 95 -0.15 11.21 -6.60
N ILE A 96 0.00 11.24 -7.93
CA ILE A 96 -1.09 11.51 -8.88
C ILE A 96 -1.20 10.32 -9.83
N VAL A 97 -2.25 9.53 -9.71
CA VAL A 97 -2.48 8.38 -10.58
C VAL A 97 -3.66 8.64 -11.51
N ASN A 98 -3.47 8.42 -12.82
CA ASN A 98 -4.47 8.67 -13.87
C ASN A 98 -5.11 10.08 -13.75
N GLY A 99 -4.30 11.09 -13.40
CA GLY A 99 -4.70 12.48 -13.21
C GLY A 99 -5.45 12.77 -11.90
N LYS A 100 -5.70 11.77 -11.06
CA LYS A 100 -6.40 11.94 -9.76
C LYS A 100 -5.40 12.21 -8.65
N LYS A 101 -5.54 13.37 -7.98
CA LYS A 101 -4.75 13.81 -6.83
C LYS A 101 -5.30 13.24 -5.51
N GLY A 102 -4.50 13.38 -4.44
CA GLY A 102 -4.88 13.02 -3.07
C GLY A 102 -4.67 11.54 -2.78
N ILE A 103 -5.19 11.06 -1.66
CA ILE A 103 -4.94 9.73 -1.11
C ILE A 103 -6.12 8.74 -1.28
N SER A 104 -7.29 9.23 -1.73
CA SER A 104 -8.47 8.38 -1.88
C SER A 104 -8.25 7.27 -2.89
N ILE A 105 -8.82 6.11 -2.64
CA ILE A 105 -8.76 4.96 -3.54
C ILE A 105 -9.29 5.30 -4.92
N ILE A 106 -8.63 4.80 -5.95
CA ILE A 106 -9.04 4.97 -7.33
C ILE A 106 -9.74 3.69 -7.80
N HIS A 107 -10.98 3.82 -8.23
CA HIS A 107 -11.74 2.74 -8.84
C HIS A 107 -11.71 2.86 -10.36
N ILE A 108 -11.35 1.75 -11.03
CA ILE A 108 -11.33 1.60 -12.48
C ILE A 108 -12.24 0.43 -12.85
N GLN A 109 -13.08 0.63 -13.87
CA GLN A 109 -13.81 -0.46 -14.53
C GLN A 109 -13.03 -0.89 -15.76
N ALA A 110 -12.89 -2.20 -15.97
CA ALA A 110 -12.18 -2.76 -17.10
C ALA A 110 -12.92 -3.99 -17.65
N LYS A 111 -12.76 -4.24 -18.93
CA LYS A 111 -13.29 -5.47 -19.56
C LYS A 111 -12.26 -6.60 -19.41
N ALA A 112 -12.76 -7.83 -19.24
CA ALA A 112 -11.91 -9.00 -19.29
C ALA A 112 -11.11 -9.07 -20.61
N GLY A 113 -9.85 -9.49 -20.53
CA GLY A 113 -8.94 -9.59 -21.66
C GLY A 113 -8.30 -8.27 -22.12
N THR A 114 -8.64 -7.14 -21.51
CA THR A 114 -8.06 -5.83 -21.89
C THR A 114 -6.82 -5.48 -21.09
N GLN A 115 -6.08 -4.49 -21.57
CA GLN A 115 -5.00 -3.87 -20.82
C GLN A 115 -5.48 -2.62 -20.12
N VAL A 116 -5.03 -2.42 -18.87
CA VAL A 116 -5.25 -1.22 -18.09
C VAL A 116 -3.93 -0.51 -17.88
N ARG A 117 -3.86 0.75 -18.32
CA ARG A 117 -2.71 1.63 -18.08
C ARG A 117 -2.88 2.34 -16.75
N LEU A 118 -1.84 2.26 -15.93
CA LEU A 118 -1.70 2.94 -14.65
C LEU A 118 -0.60 4.01 -14.81
N ASP A 119 -0.95 5.27 -14.64
CA ASP A 119 -0.06 6.38 -14.96
C ASP A 119 0.11 7.31 -13.76
N ALA A 120 1.28 7.24 -13.12
CA ALA A 120 1.70 8.10 -12.03
C ALA A 120 2.72 9.18 -12.46
N SER A 121 2.94 9.38 -13.76
CA SER A 121 3.99 10.28 -14.30
C SER A 121 3.82 11.76 -13.93
N ARG A 122 2.66 12.14 -13.39
CA ARG A 122 2.37 13.51 -12.93
C ARG A 122 2.57 13.69 -11.42
N SER A 123 3.04 12.66 -10.71
CA SER A 123 3.46 12.78 -9.33
C SER A 123 4.66 13.72 -9.21
N TYR A 124 4.76 14.40 -8.10
CA TYR A 124 5.84 15.36 -7.87
C TYR A 124 6.23 15.41 -6.40
N ASP A 125 7.39 15.89 -6.14
CA ASP A 125 7.88 16.23 -4.82
C ASP A 125 7.87 17.75 -4.62
N SER A 126 7.55 18.23 -3.40
CA SER A 126 7.45 19.65 -3.09
C SER A 126 8.81 20.32 -2.99
N GLU A 127 9.80 19.59 -2.54
CA GLU A 127 11.20 20.01 -2.40
C GLU A 127 11.96 19.87 -3.73
N GLY A 128 11.40 19.12 -4.70
CA GLY A 128 11.98 18.90 -6.02
C GLY A 128 12.87 17.67 -6.10
N ASP A 129 12.76 16.77 -5.13
CA ASP A 129 13.52 15.53 -5.09
C ASP A 129 13.10 14.58 -6.23
N ALA A 130 14.02 13.74 -6.68
CA ALA A 130 13.73 12.78 -7.74
C ALA A 130 12.87 11.62 -7.21
N LEU A 131 11.90 11.21 -8.03
CA LEU A 131 10.94 10.17 -7.65
C LEU A 131 11.28 8.83 -8.28
N SER A 132 11.19 7.78 -7.50
CA SER A 132 11.15 6.39 -7.94
C SER A 132 9.77 5.78 -7.74
N PHE A 133 9.42 4.77 -8.55
CA PHE A 133 8.09 4.20 -8.61
C PHE A 133 8.17 2.69 -8.51
N LEU A 134 7.22 2.08 -7.79
CA LEU A 134 6.99 0.65 -7.78
C LEU A 134 5.49 0.36 -7.79
N TRP A 135 5.07 -0.51 -8.71
CA TRP A 135 3.71 -1.03 -8.77
C TRP A 135 3.67 -2.49 -8.36
N TRP A 136 2.76 -2.83 -7.47
CA TRP A 136 2.55 -4.21 -7.06
C TRP A 136 1.08 -4.51 -6.79
N GLN A 137 0.74 -5.77 -6.77
CA GLN A 137 -0.62 -6.25 -6.50
C GLN A 137 -0.73 -6.76 -5.07
N GLN A 138 -1.70 -6.24 -4.31
CA GLN A 138 -2.13 -6.90 -3.08
C GLN A 138 -3.23 -7.92 -3.45
N LYS A 139 -2.81 -9.14 -3.71
CA LYS A 139 -3.73 -10.21 -4.13
C LYS A 139 -4.72 -10.64 -3.05
N GLU A 140 -4.37 -10.47 -1.77
CA GLU A 140 -5.18 -10.88 -0.63
C GLU A 140 -6.47 -10.07 -0.47
N ALA A 141 -6.48 -8.80 -0.91
CA ALA A 141 -7.66 -7.93 -0.82
C ALA A 141 -8.63 -8.10 -2.00
N GLY A 142 -8.20 -8.69 -3.09
CA GLY A 142 -9.04 -8.88 -4.28
C GLY A 142 -10.00 -10.07 -4.17
N LEU A 143 -10.97 -10.14 -5.08
CA LEU A 143 -11.83 -11.32 -5.24
C LEU A 143 -11.16 -12.45 -6.03
N ASP A 144 -9.99 -12.19 -6.59
CA ASP A 144 -9.16 -13.20 -7.24
C ASP A 144 -7.73 -13.06 -6.72
N HIS A 145 -7.25 -14.10 -6.06
CA HIS A 145 -5.93 -14.14 -5.43
C HIS A 145 -4.81 -14.53 -6.41
N GLN A 146 -5.11 -14.64 -7.71
CA GLN A 146 -4.09 -14.93 -8.71
C GLN A 146 -3.19 -13.70 -8.95
N PRO A 147 -1.87 -13.89 -9.02
CA PRO A 147 -0.98 -12.80 -9.38
C PRO A 147 -1.18 -12.40 -10.84
N LEU A 148 -1.33 -11.11 -11.09
CA LEU A 148 -1.36 -10.56 -12.43
C LEU A 148 0.03 -10.03 -12.81
N SER A 149 0.35 -10.15 -14.10
CA SER A 149 1.56 -9.56 -14.65
C SER A 149 1.41 -8.03 -14.75
N ILE A 150 2.36 -7.32 -14.16
CA ILE A 150 2.49 -5.87 -14.28
C ILE A 150 3.68 -5.61 -15.21
N LEU A 151 3.43 -5.02 -16.36
CA LEU A 151 4.47 -4.63 -17.29
C LEU A 151 5.10 -3.33 -16.83
N VAL A 152 6.42 -3.31 -16.72
CA VAL A 152 7.25 -2.17 -16.28
C VAL A 152 6.84 -1.67 -14.90
N SER A 153 6.86 -2.56 -13.91
CA SER A 153 6.44 -2.26 -12.53
C SER A 153 7.29 -1.18 -11.83
N GLU A 154 8.53 -0.98 -12.24
CA GLU A 154 9.46 0.00 -11.68
C GLU A 154 9.51 1.31 -12.49
N SER A 155 8.36 1.77 -12.97
CA SER A 155 8.24 2.99 -13.76
C SER A 155 7.05 3.81 -13.32
N SER A 156 7.07 5.11 -13.60
CA SER A 156 5.92 5.99 -13.39
C SER A 156 4.67 5.54 -14.17
N VAL A 157 4.83 4.71 -15.20
CA VAL A 157 3.73 4.16 -15.99
C VAL A 157 3.85 2.65 -16.06
N ALA A 158 2.83 1.96 -15.59
CA ALA A 158 2.71 0.51 -15.68
C ALA A 158 1.48 0.09 -16.49
N THR A 159 1.45 -1.15 -16.93
CA THR A 159 0.31 -1.74 -17.63
C THR A 159 -0.02 -3.09 -17.03
N VAL A 160 -1.31 -3.31 -16.74
CA VAL A 160 -1.83 -4.57 -16.21
C VAL A 160 -2.64 -5.27 -17.28
N GLN A 161 -2.37 -6.55 -17.54
CA GLN A 161 -3.18 -7.38 -18.41
C GLN A 161 -4.30 -8.02 -17.60
N ILE A 162 -5.54 -7.68 -17.88
CA ILE A 162 -6.71 -8.31 -17.26
C ILE A 162 -6.95 -9.68 -17.91
N PRO A 163 -7.07 -10.77 -17.13
CA PRO A 163 -7.30 -12.10 -17.70
C PRO A 163 -8.65 -12.21 -18.41
N GLN A 164 -8.69 -13.07 -19.44
CA GLN A 164 -9.97 -13.57 -19.95
C GLN A 164 -10.68 -14.35 -18.85
N GLY A 165 -11.98 -14.19 -18.70
CA GLY A 165 -12.75 -14.89 -17.66
C GLY A 165 -12.65 -14.26 -16.25
N ALA A 166 -12.11 -13.05 -16.14
CA ALA A 166 -12.03 -12.32 -14.87
C ALA A 166 -13.31 -11.51 -14.54
N GLN A 167 -14.41 -11.71 -15.26
CA GLN A 167 -15.68 -11.00 -15.04
C GLN A 167 -16.14 -11.14 -13.58
N GLY A 168 -16.57 -10.03 -13.00
CA GLY A 168 -17.02 -9.96 -11.61
C GLY A 168 -15.88 -9.95 -10.57
N LYS A 169 -14.62 -10.08 -10.99
CA LYS A 169 -13.45 -10.05 -10.10
C LYS A 169 -13.00 -8.62 -9.80
N THR A 170 -12.29 -8.46 -8.68
CA THR A 170 -11.59 -7.23 -8.32
C THR A 170 -10.12 -7.52 -8.09
N PHE A 171 -9.27 -6.56 -8.49
CA PHE A 171 -7.83 -6.63 -8.31
C PHE A 171 -7.33 -5.33 -7.69
N HIS A 172 -6.48 -5.43 -6.67
CA HIS A 172 -5.95 -4.28 -5.95
C HIS A 172 -4.49 -4.07 -6.31
N PHE A 173 -4.17 -2.89 -6.82
CA PHE A 173 -2.80 -2.46 -7.14
C PHE A 173 -2.41 -1.29 -6.26
N ILE A 174 -1.14 -1.26 -5.89
CA ILE A 174 -0.53 -0.19 -5.13
C ILE A 174 0.55 0.46 -6.00
N CYS A 175 0.53 1.78 -6.07
CA CYS A 175 1.65 2.58 -6.51
C CYS A 175 2.41 3.06 -5.27
N GLU A 176 3.67 2.72 -5.15
CA GLU A 176 4.60 3.31 -4.20
C GLU A 176 5.44 4.35 -4.93
N VAL A 177 5.58 5.52 -4.33
CA VAL A 177 6.40 6.59 -4.86
C VAL A 177 7.33 7.05 -3.74
N HIS A 178 8.63 6.83 -3.93
CA HIS A 178 9.67 7.27 -3.01
C HIS A 178 10.40 8.47 -3.57
N ASP A 179 10.74 9.43 -2.71
CA ASP A 179 11.70 10.47 -3.04
C ASP A 179 13.15 10.02 -2.81
N ASP A 180 14.12 10.78 -3.30
CA ASP A 180 15.54 10.59 -3.00
C ASP A 180 16.07 11.65 -2.01
N GLY A 181 15.16 12.39 -1.36
CA GLY A 181 15.44 13.36 -0.32
C GLY A 181 15.85 12.72 1.02
N PRO A 182 16.07 13.55 2.06
CA PRO A 182 16.36 13.08 3.40
C PRO A 182 15.26 12.12 3.89
N PHE A 183 15.68 10.98 4.47
CA PHE A 183 14.84 9.88 4.94
C PHE A 183 14.17 9.04 3.85
N HIS A 184 14.26 9.39 2.55
CA HIS A 184 13.62 8.64 1.46
C HIS A 184 12.14 8.36 1.74
N LEU A 185 11.37 9.44 1.84
CA LEU A 185 9.96 9.35 2.22
C LEU A 185 9.11 8.72 1.11
N VAL A 186 8.01 8.12 1.50
CA VAL A 186 7.12 7.39 0.60
C VAL A 186 5.69 7.90 0.71
N ALA A 187 4.99 7.88 -0.41
CA ALA A 187 3.53 7.99 -0.45
C ALA A 187 2.97 6.92 -1.37
N TYR A 188 1.73 6.53 -1.10
CA TYR A 188 1.08 5.43 -1.81
C TYR A 188 -0.17 5.90 -2.54
N ARG A 189 -0.60 5.08 -3.50
CA ARG A 189 -1.92 5.19 -4.08
C ARG A 189 -2.49 3.83 -4.41
N ARG A 190 -3.64 3.52 -3.84
CA ARG A 190 -4.38 2.29 -4.15
C ARG A 190 -5.27 2.49 -5.37
N VAL A 191 -5.23 1.50 -6.27
CA VAL A 191 -6.11 1.40 -7.43
C VAL A 191 -6.83 0.06 -7.36
N ILE A 192 -8.16 0.08 -7.40
CA ILE A 192 -9.01 -1.12 -7.45
C ILE A 192 -9.59 -1.22 -8.86
N ILE A 193 -9.29 -2.31 -9.54
CA ILE A 193 -9.84 -2.61 -10.86
C ILE A 193 -10.97 -3.61 -10.68
N LYS A 194 -12.19 -3.21 -11.06
CA LYS A 194 -13.36 -4.09 -11.14
C LYS A 194 -13.57 -4.51 -12.59
N VAL A 195 -13.68 -5.81 -12.82
CA VAL A 195 -13.83 -6.38 -14.16
C VAL A 195 -15.31 -6.62 -14.49
N GLU A 196 -15.75 -6.08 -15.62
CA GLU A 196 -17.08 -6.25 -16.21
C GLU A 196 -17.15 -7.46 -17.16
#